data_1b2ff69e31382c1b05ed026021aa9436
#
_entry.id   1b2ff69e31382c1b05ed026021aa9436
#
_cell.length_a   1.000
_cell.length_b   1.000
_cell.length_c   1.000
_cell.angle_alpha   90.00
_cell.angle_beta   90.00
_cell.angle_gamma   90.00
#
_symmetry.space_group_name_H-M   'P 1'
#
loop_
_entity.id
_entity.type
_entity.pdbx_description
1 polymer ?
#
loop_
_entity_poly.entity_id
_entity_poly.type
_entity_poly.pdbx_seq_one_letter_code
_entity_poly.pdbx_strand_id
1 'polypeptide(L)'
;AVNAYAADKRFYDEQGRYQGKVDDSGRFYDRQGRYQGKVDDNGRFYDRQGRYQGKQDANGRYYDRQGRYQGKQDANGRYYDRQGRYQGKRDANGRFYDRQGRYQGREQ
;
A
#
# COMPACT_ATOMS: atom_id res chain seq x y z
N ALA A 1 9.94 15.32 -4.30
CA ALA A 1 9.72 13.88 -4.50
C ALA A 1 8.47 13.66 -5.35
N VAL A 2 8.49 12.60 -6.13
CA VAL A 2 7.36 12.26 -6.97
C VAL A 2 6.32 11.55 -6.11
N ASN A 3 5.08 12.00 -6.19
CA ASN A 3 3.97 11.33 -5.53
C ASN A 3 3.75 9.98 -6.22
N ALA A 4 3.79 8.89 -5.45
CA ALA A 4 3.58 7.54 -5.98
C ALA A 4 2.17 7.35 -6.53
N TYR A 5 1.22 8.23 -6.15
CA TYR A 5 -0.18 8.16 -6.56
C TYR A 5 -0.51 9.40 -7.39
N ALA A 6 0.13 9.50 -8.59
CA ALA A 6 -0.05 10.65 -9.47
C ALA A 6 -1.49 10.81 -9.98
N ALA A 7 -2.33 9.78 -9.81
CA ALA A 7 -3.76 9.79 -10.14
C ALA A 7 -4.48 8.97 -9.08
N ASP A 8 -5.81 9.14 -9.01
CA ASP A 8 -6.61 8.34 -8.07
C ASP A 8 -6.48 6.85 -8.39
N LYS A 9 -6.24 6.06 -7.35
CA LYS A 9 -6.20 4.60 -7.44
C LYS A 9 -7.35 4.04 -6.64
N ARG A 10 -8.19 3.25 -7.28
CA ARG A 10 -9.34 2.59 -6.63
C ARG A 10 -9.02 1.14 -6.41
N PHE A 11 -9.45 0.63 -5.26
CA PHE A 11 -9.17 -0.74 -4.82
C PHE A 11 -10.46 -1.54 -4.79
N TYR A 12 -10.39 -2.77 -5.31
CA TYR A 12 -11.52 -3.69 -5.38
C TYR A 12 -11.10 -5.02 -4.79
N ASP A 13 -12.03 -5.70 -4.12
CA ASP A 13 -11.75 -7.01 -3.56
C ASP A 13 -11.89 -8.09 -4.64
N GLU A 14 -11.80 -9.35 -4.22
CA GLU A 14 -11.81 -10.49 -5.15
C GLU A 14 -13.16 -10.70 -5.82
N GLN A 15 -14.26 -10.16 -5.23
CA GLN A 15 -15.59 -10.17 -5.85
C GLN A 15 -15.86 -8.90 -6.66
N GLY A 16 -14.88 -8.01 -6.79
CA GLY A 16 -15.04 -6.77 -7.54
C GLY A 16 -15.72 -5.65 -6.77
N ARG A 17 -15.86 -5.78 -5.45
CA ARG A 17 -16.51 -4.74 -4.63
C ARG A 17 -15.52 -3.65 -4.28
N TYR A 18 -15.98 -2.41 -4.38
CA TYR A 18 -15.16 -1.22 -4.10
C TYR A 18 -14.74 -1.19 -2.63
N GLN A 19 -13.46 -0.98 -2.37
CA GLN A 19 -12.88 -0.97 -1.02
C GLN A 19 -12.34 0.39 -0.58
N GLY A 20 -12.28 1.36 -1.47
CA GLY A 20 -11.75 2.67 -1.15
C GLY A 20 -10.75 3.13 -2.19
N LYS A 21 -10.10 4.25 -1.93
CA LYS A 21 -9.18 4.83 -2.90
C LYS A 21 -8.03 5.57 -2.22
N VAL A 22 -6.98 5.81 -3.00
CA VAL A 22 -5.93 6.77 -2.68
C VAL A 22 -5.98 7.84 -3.76
N ASP A 23 -6.10 9.11 -3.36
CA ASP A 23 -6.15 10.20 -4.32
C ASP A 23 -4.75 10.63 -4.78
N ASP A 24 -4.69 11.59 -5.70
CA ASP A 24 -3.42 12.04 -6.26
C ASP A 24 -2.56 12.82 -5.26
N SER A 25 -3.10 13.19 -4.11
CA SER A 25 -2.36 13.82 -3.02
C SER A 25 -1.86 12.82 -1.98
N GLY A 26 -2.10 11.52 -2.20
CA GLY A 26 -1.69 10.48 -1.27
C GLY A 26 -2.64 10.25 -0.11
N ARG A 27 -3.86 10.77 -0.15
CA ARG A 27 -4.85 10.57 0.91
C ARG A 27 -5.64 9.29 0.68
N PHE A 28 -5.82 8.54 1.78
CA PHE A 28 -6.56 7.27 1.77
C PHE A 28 -8.00 7.49 2.23
N TYR A 29 -8.94 6.90 1.50
CA TYR A 29 -10.37 6.94 1.83
C TYR A 29 -10.93 5.54 1.82
N ASP A 30 -11.85 5.24 2.74
CA ASP A 30 -12.51 3.94 2.78
C ASP A 30 -13.65 3.90 1.76
N ARG A 31 -14.36 2.78 1.73
CA ARG A 31 -15.43 2.59 0.74
C ARG A 31 -16.61 3.55 0.94
N GLN A 32 -16.79 4.12 2.14
CA GLN A 32 -17.81 5.14 2.40
C GLN A 32 -17.28 6.56 2.16
N GLY A 33 -16.03 6.70 1.70
CA GLY A 33 -15.44 8.00 1.43
C GLY A 33 -14.85 8.69 2.65
N ARG A 34 -14.68 8.00 3.77
CA ARG A 34 -14.15 8.58 4.99
C ARG A 34 -12.63 8.60 4.95
N TYR A 35 -12.05 9.72 5.34
CA TYR A 35 -10.59 9.91 5.36
C TYR A 35 -9.93 8.94 6.36
N GLN A 36 -8.90 8.23 5.93
CA GLN A 36 -8.21 7.24 6.75
C GLN A 36 -6.74 7.56 7.01
N GLY A 37 -6.22 8.63 6.44
CA GLY A 37 -4.82 8.98 6.59
C GLY A 37 -4.17 9.30 5.27
N LYS A 38 -2.85 9.40 5.26
CA LYS A 38 -2.14 9.77 4.03
C LYS A 38 -0.72 9.20 4.01
N VAL A 39 -0.15 9.16 2.81
CA VAL A 39 1.28 8.97 2.61
C VAL A 39 1.83 10.26 1.99
N ASP A 40 2.96 10.75 2.49
CA ASP A 40 3.60 11.97 1.95
C ASP A 40 4.62 11.60 0.87
N ASP A 41 5.25 12.62 0.30
CA ASP A 41 6.23 12.45 -0.78
C ASP A 41 7.50 11.71 -0.35
N ASN A 42 7.75 11.63 0.94
CA ASN A 42 8.92 10.93 1.49
C ASN A 42 8.60 9.50 1.89
N GLY A 43 7.37 9.03 1.58
CA GLY A 43 6.96 7.67 1.91
C GLY A 43 6.51 7.48 3.35
N ARG A 44 6.25 8.56 4.09
CA ARG A 44 5.79 8.49 5.47
C ARG A 44 4.28 8.36 5.51
N PHE A 45 3.80 7.45 6.35
CA PHE A 45 2.37 7.18 6.51
C PHE A 45 1.86 7.82 7.79
N TYR A 46 0.69 8.46 7.70
CA TYR A 46 0.02 9.11 8.81
C TYR A 46 -1.41 8.62 8.91
N ASP A 47 -1.92 8.48 10.12
CA ASP A 47 -3.31 8.09 10.34
C ASP A 47 -4.23 9.30 10.18
N ARG A 48 -5.53 9.09 10.40
CA ARG A 48 -6.53 10.16 10.20
C ARG A 48 -6.40 11.30 11.19
N GLN A 49 -5.73 11.09 12.34
CA GLN A 49 -5.42 12.15 13.31
C GLN A 49 -4.07 12.81 13.05
N GLY A 50 -3.37 12.40 11.96
CA GLY A 50 -2.06 12.95 11.62
C GLY A 50 -0.89 12.34 12.37
N ARG A 51 -1.10 11.22 13.05
CA ARG A 51 -0.02 10.57 13.80
C ARG A 51 0.82 9.69 12.88
N TYR A 52 2.14 9.79 13.03
CA TYR A 52 3.09 9.03 12.22
C TYR A 52 2.93 7.52 12.45
N GLN A 53 2.84 6.74 11.38
CA GLN A 53 2.61 5.30 11.44
C GLN A 53 3.77 4.48 10.88
N GLY A 54 4.79 5.12 10.34
CA GLY A 54 5.91 4.42 9.73
C GLY A 54 6.16 4.90 8.32
N LYS A 55 7.02 4.19 7.59
CA LYS A 55 7.40 4.64 6.25
C LYS A 55 7.78 3.48 5.35
N GLN A 56 7.76 3.76 4.05
CA GLN A 56 8.42 2.93 3.04
C GLN A 56 9.57 3.73 2.46
N ASP A 57 10.77 3.17 2.43
CA ASP A 57 11.94 3.86 1.87
C ASP A 57 12.02 3.66 0.34
N ALA A 58 13.04 4.27 -0.28
CA ALA A 58 13.22 4.20 -1.73
C ALA A 58 13.53 2.79 -2.24
N ASN A 59 13.97 1.90 -1.38
CA ASN A 59 14.28 0.51 -1.71
C ASN A 59 13.09 -0.43 -1.48
N GLY A 60 11.94 0.12 -1.12
CA GLY A 60 10.72 -0.66 -0.90
C GLY A 60 10.63 -1.28 0.48
N ARG A 61 11.49 -0.91 1.41
CA ARG A 61 11.46 -1.44 2.78
C ARG A 61 10.47 -0.66 3.62
N TYR A 62 9.70 -1.40 4.43
CA TYR A 62 8.70 -0.83 5.33
C TYR A 62 9.23 -0.81 6.75
N TYR A 63 8.99 0.29 7.44
CA TYR A 63 9.38 0.48 8.85
C TYR A 63 8.17 0.96 9.63
N ASP A 64 8.04 0.50 10.88
CA ASP A 64 6.96 0.95 11.76
C ASP A 64 7.32 2.32 12.37
N ARG A 65 6.45 2.83 13.22
CA ARG A 65 6.64 4.16 13.82
C ARG A 65 7.84 4.24 14.76
N GLN A 66 8.34 3.09 15.27
CA GLN A 66 9.57 3.04 16.07
C GLN A 66 10.81 2.79 15.20
N GLY A 67 10.66 2.71 13.88
CA GLY A 67 11.77 2.49 12.97
C GLY A 67 12.16 1.02 12.80
N ARG A 68 11.34 0.10 13.27
CA ARG A 68 11.63 -1.34 13.15
C ARG A 68 11.24 -1.85 11.77
N TYR A 69 12.12 -2.66 11.18
CA TYR A 69 11.90 -3.23 9.85
C TYR A 69 10.68 -4.17 9.86
N GLN A 70 9.78 -3.99 8.89
CA GLN A 70 8.55 -4.77 8.81
C GLN A 70 8.44 -5.62 7.55
N GLY A 71 9.41 -5.54 6.65
CA GLY A 71 9.38 -6.27 5.41
C GLY A 71 9.58 -5.36 4.22
N LYS A 72 9.36 -5.89 3.02
CA LYS A 72 9.62 -5.10 1.81
C LYS A 72 8.73 -5.52 0.65
N GLN A 73 8.64 -4.64 -0.32
CA GLN A 73 8.15 -4.95 -1.65
C GLN A 73 9.33 -4.81 -2.62
N ASP A 74 9.61 -5.84 -3.42
CA ASP A 74 10.72 -5.76 -4.37
C ASP A 74 10.29 -5.11 -5.68
N ALA A 75 11.23 -4.96 -6.62
CA ALA A 75 10.97 -4.31 -7.91
C ALA A 75 9.97 -5.07 -8.79
N ASN A 76 9.76 -6.35 -8.51
CA ASN A 76 8.79 -7.19 -9.25
C ASN A 76 7.42 -7.22 -8.60
N GLY A 77 7.22 -6.42 -7.55
CA GLY A 77 5.93 -6.34 -6.86
C GLY A 77 5.71 -7.42 -5.81
N ARG A 78 6.72 -8.19 -5.48
CA ARG A 78 6.61 -9.24 -4.46
C ARG A 78 6.78 -8.67 -3.07
N TYR A 79 5.93 -9.13 -2.14
CA TYR A 79 5.97 -8.69 -0.74
C TYR A 79 6.61 -9.75 0.12
N TYR A 80 7.49 -9.32 1.03
CA TYR A 80 8.18 -10.19 1.98
C TYR A 80 7.99 -9.63 3.39
N ASP A 81 7.86 -10.52 4.38
CA ASP A 81 7.76 -10.07 5.76
C ASP A 81 9.17 -9.79 6.33
N ARG A 82 9.23 -9.46 7.60
CA ARG A 82 10.52 -9.09 8.24
C ARG A 82 11.49 -10.24 8.33
N GLN A 83 11.02 -11.50 8.25
CA GLN A 83 11.90 -12.68 8.21
C GLN A 83 12.25 -13.10 6.78
N GLY A 84 11.79 -12.33 5.76
CA GLY A 84 12.08 -12.61 4.37
C GLY A 84 11.15 -13.62 3.73
N ARG A 85 10.05 -13.97 4.39
CA ARG A 85 9.10 -14.95 3.85
C ARG A 85 8.17 -14.28 2.84
N TYR A 86 7.94 -14.96 1.72
CA TYR A 86 7.07 -14.46 0.64
C TYR A 86 5.62 -14.33 1.13
N GLN A 87 5.00 -13.19 0.89
CA GLN A 87 3.64 -12.91 1.34
C GLN A 87 2.65 -12.68 0.21
N GLY A 88 3.10 -12.73 -1.04
CA GLY A 88 2.23 -12.48 -2.18
C GLY A 88 2.80 -11.41 -3.08
N LYS A 89 2.00 -10.96 -4.04
CA LYS A 89 2.50 -9.98 -5.01
C LYS A 89 1.38 -9.10 -5.56
N ARG A 90 1.81 -7.97 -6.11
CA ARG A 90 1.00 -7.13 -6.97
C ARG A 90 1.62 -7.19 -8.35
N ASP A 91 0.84 -7.58 -9.37
CA ASP A 91 1.38 -7.70 -10.73
C ASP A 91 1.34 -6.35 -11.47
N ALA A 92 1.83 -6.34 -12.72
CA ALA A 92 1.90 -5.11 -13.52
C ALA A 92 0.54 -4.55 -13.89
N ASN A 93 -0.51 -5.36 -13.79
CA ASN A 93 -1.89 -4.95 -14.08
C ASN A 93 -2.64 -4.49 -12.83
N GLY A 94 -1.95 -4.42 -11.69
CA GLY A 94 -2.55 -3.98 -10.44
C GLY A 94 -3.32 -5.05 -9.69
N ARG A 95 -3.18 -6.32 -10.07
CA ARG A 95 -3.85 -7.43 -9.38
C ARG A 95 -3.01 -7.92 -8.22
N PHE A 96 -3.67 -8.21 -7.11
CA PHE A 96 -3.04 -8.70 -5.88
C PHE A 96 -3.27 -10.18 -5.72
N TYR A 97 -2.21 -10.91 -5.35
CA TYR A 97 -2.24 -12.35 -5.11
C TYR A 97 -1.62 -12.65 -3.76
N ASP A 98 -2.15 -13.65 -3.05
CA ASP A 98 -1.57 -14.07 -1.77
C ASP A 98 -0.38 -15.01 -2.02
N ARG A 99 0.18 -15.54 -0.95
CA ARG A 99 1.40 -16.38 -1.05
C ARG A 99 1.13 -17.74 -1.73
N GLN A 100 -0.14 -18.18 -1.80
CA GLN A 100 -0.53 -19.37 -2.53
C GLN A 100 -0.93 -19.08 -3.99
N GLY A 101 -0.84 -17.79 -4.40
CA GLY A 101 -1.20 -17.39 -5.76
C GLY A 101 -2.69 -17.14 -5.97
N ARG A 102 -3.47 -17.05 -4.89
CA ARG A 102 -4.91 -16.80 -5.00
C ARG A 102 -5.17 -15.32 -5.19
N TYR A 103 -6.09 -15.01 -6.11
CA TYR A 103 -6.46 -13.62 -6.41
C TYR A 103 -7.12 -12.96 -5.20
N GLN A 104 -6.66 -11.75 -4.86
CA GLN A 104 -7.14 -11.01 -3.69
C GLN A 104 -7.82 -9.68 -4.05
N GLY A 105 -7.86 -9.32 -5.32
CA GLY A 105 -8.44 -8.06 -5.73
C GLY A 105 -7.48 -7.26 -6.58
N ARG A 106 -7.83 -6.01 -6.84
CA ARG A 106 -7.04 -5.18 -7.75
C ARG A 106 -7.11 -3.71 -7.39
N GLU A 107 -6.14 -2.96 -7.89
CA GLU A 107 -6.23 -1.50 -7.96
C GLU A 107 -6.42 -1.07 -9.40
N GLN A 108 -7.07 0.07 -9.57
CA GLN A 108 -7.44 0.51 -10.91
C GLN A 108 -7.37 2.04 -11.02
#